data_9800194870179cbcec4207b5adf723c2
#
_entry.id   9800194870179cbcec4207b5adf723c2
#
_cell.length_a   1.000
_cell.length_b   1.000
_cell.length_c   1.000
_cell.angle_alpha   90.00
_cell.angle_beta   90.00
_cell.angle_gamma   90.00
#
_symmetry.space_group_name_H-M   'P 1'
#
loop_
_entity.id
_entity.type
_entity.pdbx_description
1 polymer ?
#
loop_
_entity_poly.entity_id
_entity_poly.type
_entity_poly.pdbx_seq_one_letter_code
_entity_poly.pdbx_strand_id
1 'polypeptide(L)'
;MLPIAVSGADIDKLMEGAASGREKALNNTFEDNDAVKYAAIRNILLRKGKSIEITANYEPSLHYFGEWWKQLYGESEGKDQKGIFPAAVDLTTDLHSMGQFIQDGSRLMFETVVNIEKTDADIVIQEEADDLDGLNYLAGKDMDFVNKSAMNGTILAHTDGNVPNLMVNVPEQNEFYLGELFYMYEFACGVSGYILGVNPFNQPGVEKIGRASCRERV
;
A
#
# COMPACT_ATOMS: atom_id res chain seq x y z
N MET A 1 20.26 -2.71 5.47
CA MET A 1 21.07 -2.87 4.22
C MET A 1 21.75 -4.22 4.10
N LEU A 2 22.54 -4.70 5.10
CA LEU A 2 23.26 -5.98 4.97
C LEU A 2 22.36 -7.19 4.63
N PRO A 3 21.21 -7.45 5.28
CA PRO A 3 20.31 -8.54 4.89
C PRO A 3 19.80 -8.41 3.45
N ILE A 4 19.50 -7.19 3.01
CA ILE A 4 19.02 -6.91 1.64
C ILE A 4 20.13 -7.23 0.62
N ALA A 5 21.37 -6.81 0.89
CA ALA A 5 22.49 -7.14 0.01
C ALA A 5 22.73 -8.66 -0.08
N VAL A 6 22.60 -9.38 1.04
CA VAL A 6 22.78 -10.84 1.08
C VAL A 6 21.65 -11.58 0.31
N SER A 7 20.45 -10.99 0.22
CA SER A 7 19.36 -11.57 -0.58
C SER A 7 19.57 -11.44 -2.10
N GLY A 8 20.59 -10.69 -2.54
CA GLY A 8 20.91 -10.50 -3.95
C GLY A 8 20.29 -9.24 -4.58
N ALA A 9 19.54 -8.46 -3.82
CA ALA A 9 18.99 -7.19 -4.32
C ALA A 9 20.09 -6.14 -4.55
N ASP A 10 19.93 -5.33 -5.57
CA ASP A 10 20.84 -4.24 -5.93
C ASP A 10 20.60 -3.05 -4.98
N ILE A 11 21.42 -2.98 -3.93
CA ILE A 11 21.31 -1.91 -2.92
C ILE A 11 21.67 -0.53 -3.46
N ASP A 12 22.50 -0.44 -4.49
CA ASP A 12 22.87 0.84 -5.09
C ASP A 12 21.67 1.41 -5.83
N LYS A 13 20.97 0.61 -6.64
CA LYS A 13 19.70 1.02 -7.28
C LYS A 13 18.62 1.37 -6.28
N LEU A 14 18.51 0.62 -5.18
CA LEU A 14 17.55 0.94 -4.12
C LEU A 14 17.83 2.33 -3.53
N MET A 15 19.09 2.64 -3.27
CA MET A 15 19.51 3.94 -2.73
C MET A 15 19.37 5.07 -3.76
N GLU A 16 19.64 4.82 -5.04
CA GLU A 16 19.38 5.77 -6.14
C GLU A 16 17.87 6.10 -6.22
N GLY A 17 17.01 5.10 -6.13
CA GLY A 17 15.57 5.29 -6.08
C GLY A 17 15.12 6.13 -4.87
N ALA A 18 15.64 5.83 -3.68
CA ALA A 18 15.34 6.61 -2.48
C ALA A 18 15.84 8.07 -2.61
N ALA A 19 17.01 8.29 -3.23
CA ALA A 19 17.52 9.64 -3.51
C ALA A 19 16.62 10.40 -4.50
N SER A 20 16.14 9.74 -5.55
CA SER A 20 15.17 10.29 -6.49
C SER A 20 13.85 10.65 -5.81
N GLY A 21 13.31 9.75 -4.99
CA GLY A 21 12.11 10.02 -4.16
C GLY A 21 12.28 11.22 -3.24
N ARG A 22 13.47 11.35 -2.62
CA ARG A 22 13.81 12.51 -1.79
C ARG A 22 13.82 13.81 -2.58
N GLU A 23 14.41 13.81 -3.77
CA GLU A 23 14.45 14.99 -4.61
C GLU A 23 13.05 15.45 -5.01
N LYS A 24 12.20 14.52 -5.45
CA LYS A 24 10.78 14.76 -5.77
C LYS A 24 10.02 15.35 -4.57
N ALA A 25 10.19 14.76 -3.38
CA ALA A 25 9.48 15.18 -2.17
C ALA A 25 9.91 16.57 -1.66
N LEU A 26 11.16 16.98 -1.86
CA LEU A 26 11.68 18.22 -1.32
C LEU A 26 11.64 19.41 -2.30
N ASN A 27 11.69 19.16 -3.59
CA ASN A 27 11.85 20.20 -4.60
C ASN A 27 10.55 20.53 -5.36
N ASN A 28 9.53 19.67 -5.27
CA ASN A 28 8.29 19.86 -5.98
C ASN A 28 7.34 20.81 -5.24
N THR A 29 6.50 21.51 -6.02
CA THR A 29 5.35 22.24 -5.48
C THR A 29 4.30 21.26 -4.94
N PHE A 30 3.31 21.76 -4.21
CA PHE A 30 2.23 20.91 -3.72
C PHE A 30 1.52 20.12 -4.86
N GLU A 31 1.32 20.78 -5.99
CA GLU A 31 0.66 20.20 -7.16
C GLU A 31 1.43 19.03 -7.76
N ASP A 32 2.74 19.02 -7.60
CA ASP A 32 3.63 17.98 -8.15
C ASP A 32 4.17 17.01 -7.08
N ASN A 33 3.80 17.19 -5.81
CA ASN A 33 4.29 16.40 -4.68
C ASN A 33 3.28 15.35 -4.24
N ASP A 34 3.40 14.15 -4.77
CA ASP A 34 2.47 13.05 -4.50
C ASP A 34 2.50 12.59 -3.03
N ALA A 35 3.65 12.66 -2.36
CA ALA A 35 3.75 12.33 -0.94
C ALA A 35 2.95 13.30 -0.07
N VAL A 36 3.03 14.61 -0.35
CA VAL A 36 2.27 15.63 0.38
C VAL A 36 0.78 15.56 0.04
N LYS A 37 0.42 15.32 -1.23
CA LYS A 37 -0.97 15.11 -1.64
C LYS A 37 -1.58 13.91 -0.93
N TYR A 38 -0.88 12.78 -0.91
CA TYR A 38 -1.32 11.58 -0.23
C TYR A 38 -1.53 11.84 1.27
N ALA A 39 -0.57 12.46 1.95
CA ALA A 39 -0.70 12.83 3.36
C ALA A 39 -1.92 13.74 3.63
N ALA A 40 -2.15 14.72 2.76
CA ALA A 40 -3.30 15.63 2.87
C ALA A 40 -4.63 14.90 2.67
N ILE A 41 -4.74 14.04 1.63
CA ILE A 41 -5.96 13.28 1.32
C ILE A 41 -6.30 12.34 2.47
N ARG A 42 -5.34 11.61 3.04
CA ARG A 42 -5.54 10.74 4.21
C ARG A 42 -6.17 11.51 5.37
N ASN A 43 -5.63 12.68 5.71
CA ASN A 43 -6.15 13.52 6.80
C ASN A 43 -7.52 14.11 6.48
N ILE A 44 -7.82 14.43 5.22
CA ILE A 44 -9.16 14.85 4.79
C ILE A 44 -10.16 13.69 4.95
N LEU A 45 -9.79 12.49 4.54
CA LEU A 45 -10.63 11.30 4.66
C LEU A 45 -10.90 10.97 6.14
N LEU A 46 -9.89 11.05 7.01
CA LEU A 46 -10.06 10.90 8.45
C LEU A 46 -11.09 11.89 9.02
N ARG A 47 -11.00 13.17 8.65
CA ARG A 47 -11.96 14.21 9.08
C ARG A 47 -13.37 13.96 8.54
N LYS A 48 -13.50 13.19 7.45
CA LYS A 48 -14.77 12.73 6.89
C LYS A 48 -15.26 11.43 7.52
N GLY A 49 -14.60 10.92 8.57
CA GLY A 49 -14.98 9.72 9.30
C GLY A 49 -14.38 8.41 8.74
N LYS A 50 -13.43 8.48 7.81
CA LYS A 50 -12.71 7.33 7.30
C LYS A 50 -11.49 7.08 8.19
N SER A 51 -11.63 6.20 9.17
CA SER A 51 -10.63 5.93 10.20
C SER A 51 -9.78 4.67 9.96
N ILE A 52 -10.03 3.97 8.86
CA ILE A 52 -9.30 2.76 8.44
C ILE A 52 -8.79 2.98 7.02
N GLU A 53 -7.51 2.80 6.81
CA GLU A 53 -6.92 2.74 5.48
C GLU A 53 -6.48 1.31 5.19
N ILE A 54 -6.86 0.81 4.02
CA ILE A 54 -6.50 -0.51 3.55
C ILE A 54 -5.55 -0.33 2.36
N THR A 55 -4.27 -0.70 2.51
CA THR A 55 -3.40 -0.86 1.35
C THR A 55 -3.74 -2.16 0.64
N ALA A 56 -4.04 -2.08 -0.65
CA ALA A 56 -4.46 -3.21 -1.47
C ALA A 56 -3.40 -3.51 -2.52
N ASN A 57 -2.85 -4.72 -2.49
CA ASN A 57 -1.86 -5.20 -3.44
C ASN A 57 -2.52 -6.22 -4.36
N TYR A 58 -2.25 -6.11 -5.67
CA TYR A 58 -2.63 -7.12 -6.68
C TYR A 58 -1.44 -7.95 -7.15
N GLU A 59 -0.24 -7.63 -6.65
CA GLU A 59 0.99 -8.37 -6.88
C GLU A 59 1.38 -9.10 -5.60
N PRO A 60 1.34 -10.46 -5.58
CA PRO A 60 1.64 -11.25 -4.37
C PRO A 60 3.01 -10.98 -3.77
N SER A 61 3.98 -10.57 -4.59
CA SER A 61 5.34 -10.20 -4.17
C SER A 61 5.36 -8.94 -3.27
N LEU A 62 4.31 -8.11 -3.30
CA LEU A 62 4.16 -6.93 -2.45
C LEU A 62 3.53 -7.22 -1.08
N HIS A 63 3.25 -8.49 -0.75
CA HIS A 63 2.69 -8.85 0.56
C HIS A 63 3.47 -8.21 1.73
N TYR A 64 4.78 -8.42 1.77
CA TYR A 64 5.62 -7.85 2.85
C TYR A 64 5.81 -6.34 2.75
N PHE A 65 5.57 -5.73 1.60
CA PHE A 65 5.45 -4.28 1.50
C PHE A 65 4.23 -3.77 2.27
N GLY A 66 3.09 -4.44 2.15
CA GLY A 66 1.90 -4.14 2.95
C GLY A 66 2.13 -4.28 4.46
N GLU A 67 2.87 -5.31 4.90
CA GLU A 67 3.26 -5.52 6.29
C GLU A 67 4.17 -4.39 6.80
N TRP A 68 5.19 -4.00 6.02
CA TRP A 68 6.04 -2.85 6.33
C TRP A 68 5.25 -1.54 6.40
N TRP A 69 4.33 -1.31 5.47
CA TRP A 69 3.50 -0.11 5.43
C TRP A 69 2.60 -0.01 6.68
N LYS A 70 2.02 -1.12 7.14
CA LYS A 70 1.26 -1.18 8.40
C LYS A 70 2.12 -0.77 9.60
N GLN A 71 3.35 -1.28 9.67
CA GLN A 71 4.29 -0.92 10.72
C GLN A 71 4.61 0.57 10.68
N LEU A 72 4.96 1.10 9.50
CA LEU A 72 5.31 2.52 9.32
C LEU A 72 4.21 3.43 9.88
N TYR A 73 2.98 3.27 9.43
CA TYR A 73 1.87 4.14 9.82
C TYR A 73 1.36 3.85 11.23
N GLY A 74 1.28 2.60 11.63
CA GLY A 74 0.85 2.21 12.97
C GLY A 74 1.74 2.78 14.06
N GLU A 75 3.06 2.66 13.91
CA GLU A 75 4.02 3.19 14.88
C GLU A 75 4.18 4.71 14.83
N SER A 76 4.01 5.32 13.65
CA SER A 76 4.22 6.76 13.49
C SER A 76 3.00 7.60 13.85
N GLU A 77 1.80 7.17 13.50
CA GLU A 77 0.56 7.96 13.66
C GLU A 77 -0.34 7.53 14.81
N GLY A 78 -0.32 6.25 15.23
CA GLY A 78 -1.18 5.70 16.28
C GLY A 78 -0.83 6.23 17.68
N LYS A 79 -1.07 7.52 17.95
CA LYS A 79 -0.67 8.23 19.17
C LYS A 79 -1.75 9.19 19.63
N ASP A 80 -1.75 9.51 20.92
CA ASP A 80 -2.68 10.48 21.52
C ASP A 80 -4.16 10.18 21.22
N GLN A 81 -4.50 8.89 21.10
CA GLN A 81 -5.84 8.41 20.72
C GLN A 81 -6.28 8.91 19.33
N LYS A 82 -5.33 9.19 18.46
CA LYS A 82 -5.50 9.60 17.07
C LYS A 82 -4.90 8.57 16.14
N GLY A 83 -5.08 8.76 14.85
CA GLY A 83 -4.49 7.96 13.77
C GLY A 83 -5.55 7.30 12.91
N ILE A 84 -5.11 6.89 11.74
CA ILE A 84 -5.86 6.04 10.82
C ILE A 84 -5.35 4.62 11.03
N PHE A 85 -6.24 3.66 11.28
CA PHE A 85 -5.84 2.26 11.46
C PHE A 85 -5.33 1.69 10.12
N PRO A 86 -4.06 1.26 10.05
CA PRO A 86 -3.50 0.71 8.83
C PRO A 86 -3.83 -0.78 8.71
N ALA A 87 -4.46 -1.16 7.62
CA ALA A 87 -4.70 -2.55 7.24
C ALA A 87 -4.08 -2.85 5.86
N ALA A 88 -3.86 -4.11 5.54
CA ALA A 88 -3.39 -4.55 4.23
C ALA A 88 -4.19 -5.76 3.78
N VAL A 89 -4.42 -5.87 2.46
CA VAL A 89 -5.06 -7.01 1.81
C VAL A 89 -4.31 -7.38 0.54
N ASP A 90 -4.26 -8.67 0.24
CA ASP A 90 -3.69 -9.21 -0.99
C ASP A 90 -4.85 -9.65 -1.92
N LEU A 91 -5.12 -8.82 -2.89
CA LEU A 91 -6.18 -9.10 -3.85
C LEU A 91 -5.62 -9.85 -5.08
N THR A 92 -6.37 -10.76 -5.66
CA THR A 92 -7.81 -11.06 -5.48
C THR A 92 -8.12 -12.06 -4.34
N THR A 93 -7.12 -12.66 -3.70
CA THR A 93 -7.31 -13.70 -2.67
C THR A 93 -8.21 -13.20 -1.54
N ASP A 94 -7.96 -12.02 -1.01
CA ASP A 94 -8.72 -11.44 0.10
C ASP A 94 -10.11 -10.90 -0.28
N LEU A 95 -10.50 -10.94 -1.54
CA LEU A 95 -11.90 -10.73 -1.91
C LEU A 95 -12.82 -11.80 -1.29
N HIS A 96 -12.29 -13.02 -1.08
CA HIS A 96 -13.03 -14.12 -0.44
C HIS A 96 -13.08 -14.03 1.10
N SER A 97 -12.27 -13.17 1.71
CA SER A 97 -12.24 -12.94 3.16
C SER A 97 -12.80 -11.56 3.53
N MET A 98 -12.36 -10.51 2.89
CA MET A 98 -12.64 -9.11 3.24
C MET A 98 -13.58 -8.41 2.24
N GLY A 99 -13.77 -8.95 1.03
CA GLY A 99 -14.53 -8.28 -0.02
C GLY A 99 -15.97 -7.92 0.38
N GLN A 100 -16.68 -8.83 1.06
CA GLN A 100 -18.03 -8.54 1.56
C GLN A 100 -18.03 -7.37 2.55
N PHE A 101 -17.07 -7.32 3.47
CA PHE A 101 -17.01 -6.26 4.48
C PHE A 101 -16.63 -4.91 3.86
N ILE A 102 -15.68 -4.91 2.93
CA ILE A 102 -15.26 -3.69 2.22
C ILE A 102 -16.44 -3.16 1.40
N GLN A 103 -17.14 -4.04 0.65
CA GLN A 103 -18.24 -3.65 -0.24
C GLN A 103 -19.50 -3.18 0.51
N ASP A 104 -19.85 -3.81 1.64
CA ASP A 104 -21.18 -3.60 2.27
C ASP A 104 -21.12 -3.48 3.80
N GLY A 105 -19.93 -3.47 4.41
CA GLY A 105 -19.76 -3.26 5.85
C GLY A 105 -19.78 -1.80 6.27
N SER A 106 -19.19 -1.47 7.41
CA SER A 106 -19.10 -0.11 7.94
C SER A 106 -18.34 0.82 7.01
N ARG A 107 -18.87 2.01 6.77
CA ARG A 107 -18.27 3.01 5.85
C ARG A 107 -17.12 3.80 6.48
N LEU A 108 -16.31 3.15 7.30
CA LEU A 108 -15.19 3.78 8.03
C LEU A 108 -13.86 3.71 7.28
N MET A 109 -13.81 3.06 6.11
CA MET A 109 -12.56 2.76 5.41
C MET A 109 -12.45 3.46 4.06
N PHE A 110 -11.23 3.54 3.60
CA PHE A 110 -10.82 3.86 2.23
C PHE A 110 -9.67 2.95 1.84
N GLU A 111 -9.42 2.82 0.55
CA GLU A 111 -8.37 1.96 0.02
C GLU A 111 -7.27 2.79 -0.65
N THR A 112 -6.05 2.28 -0.58
CA THR A 112 -4.91 2.74 -1.37
C THR A 112 -4.36 1.55 -2.15
N VAL A 113 -4.63 1.51 -3.44
CA VAL A 113 -4.18 0.46 -4.36
C VAL A 113 -2.76 0.76 -4.83
N VAL A 114 -1.83 -0.17 -4.62
CA VAL A 114 -0.49 -0.12 -5.20
C VAL A 114 -0.50 -0.91 -6.50
N ASN A 115 -0.40 -0.21 -7.61
CA ASN A 115 -0.47 -0.77 -8.96
C ASN A 115 0.93 -0.79 -9.60
N ILE A 116 1.41 -1.97 -9.98
CA ILE A 116 2.61 -2.13 -10.81
C ILE A 116 2.18 -2.01 -12.28
N GLU A 117 2.67 -0.98 -12.98
CA GLU A 117 2.23 -0.71 -14.35
C GLU A 117 2.75 -1.74 -15.35
N LYS A 118 3.99 -2.23 -15.14
CA LYS A 118 4.62 -3.24 -15.99
C LYS A 118 5.13 -4.40 -15.15
N THR A 119 4.66 -5.59 -15.44
CA THR A 119 5.09 -6.83 -14.81
C THR A 119 6.42 -7.34 -15.40
N ASP A 120 7.21 -8.06 -14.60
CA ASP A 120 8.51 -8.60 -15.02
C ASP A 120 8.39 -9.78 -15.96
N ALA A 121 7.34 -10.57 -15.82
CA ALA A 121 7.08 -11.76 -16.62
C ALA A 121 5.61 -11.85 -16.97
N ASP A 122 5.34 -12.40 -18.14
CA ASP A 122 4.00 -12.50 -18.66
C ASP A 122 3.71 -13.92 -19.14
N ILE A 123 2.52 -14.40 -18.81
CA ILE A 123 2.02 -15.71 -19.24
C ILE A 123 0.79 -15.48 -20.08
N VAL A 124 0.89 -15.80 -21.38
CA VAL A 124 -0.25 -15.75 -22.29
C VAL A 124 -1.11 -16.97 -22.14
N ILE A 125 -2.41 -16.77 -21.92
CA ILE A 125 -3.41 -17.84 -21.79
C ILE A 125 -3.58 -18.52 -23.14
N GLN A 126 -3.42 -19.85 -23.17
CA GLN A 126 -3.56 -20.63 -24.38
C GLN A 126 -5.04 -21.05 -24.61
N GLU A 127 -5.40 -21.23 -25.87
CA GLU A 127 -6.70 -21.79 -26.23
C GLU A 127 -6.71 -23.31 -25.96
N GLU A 128 -7.73 -23.82 -25.27
CA GLU A 128 -7.94 -25.23 -25.03
C GLU A 128 -8.97 -25.82 -26.01
N ALA A 129 -8.65 -26.99 -26.59
CA ALA A 129 -9.45 -27.57 -27.67
C ALA A 129 -10.91 -27.85 -27.26
N ASP A 130 -11.12 -28.26 -26.01
CA ASP A 130 -12.42 -28.70 -25.50
C ASP A 130 -13.13 -27.62 -24.64
N ASP A 131 -12.46 -26.49 -24.35
CA ASP A 131 -12.96 -25.36 -23.52
C ASP A 131 -13.72 -25.85 -22.26
N LEU A 132 -13.15 -26.84 -21.55
CA LEU A 132 -13.83 -27.52 -20.44
C LEU A 132 -14.08 -26.59 -19.25
N ASP A 133 -13.27 -25.57 -19.08
CA ASP A 133 -13.40 -24.56 -18.03
C ASP A 133 -14.19 -23.31 -18.48
N GLY A 134 -14.52 -23.21 -19.77
CA GLY A 134 -15.22 -22.06 -20.34
C GLY A 134 -14.39 -20.79 -20.41
N LEU A 135 -13.04 -20.88 -20.37
CA LEU A 135 -12.15 -19.73 -20.29
C LEU A 135 -11.49 -19.35 -21.64
N ASN A 136 -11.82 -20.02 -22.75
CA ASN A 136 -11.26 -19.68 -24.07
C ASN A 136 -11.50 -18.24 -24.52
N TYR A 137 -12.46 -17.52 -23.94
CA TYR A 137 -12.66 -16.09 -24.17
C TYR A 137 -11.46 -15.24 -23.70
N LEU A 138 -10.59 -15.79 -22.82
CA LEU A 138 -9.34 -15.18 -22.37
C LEU A 138 -8.14 -15.57 -23.22
N ALA A 139 -8.28 -16.53 -24.14
CA ALA A 139 -7.16 -16.98 -24.99
C ALA A 139 -6.51 -15.81 -25.73
N GLY A 140 -5.18 -15.80 -25.73
CA GLY A 140 -4.38 -14.71 -26.28
C GLY A 140 -4.25 -13.46 -25.38
N LYS A 141 -4.89 -13.43 -24.22
CA LYS A 141 -4.65 -12.42 -23.17
C LYS A 141 -3.54 -12.90 -22.25
N ASP A 142 -2.84 -11.95 -21.65
CA ASP A 142 -1.85 -12.23 -20.62
C ASP A 142 -2.47 -12.23 -19.22
N MET A 143 -1.75 -12.80 -18.25
CA MET A 143 -2.21 -12.83 -16.87
C MET A 143 -2.25 -11.44 -16.24
N ASP A 144 -1.39 -10.51 -16.66
CA ASP A 144 -1.42 -9.11 -16.23
C ASP A 144 -2.72 -8.42 -16.65
N PHE A 145 -3.19 -8.66 -17.87
CA PHE A 145 -4.49 -8.17 -18.33
C PHE A 145 -5.65 -8.66 -17.43
N VAL A 146 -5.63 -9.96 -17.07
CA VAL A 146 -6.67 -10.53 -16.21
C VAL A 146 -6.62 -9.91 -14.82
N ASN A 147 -5.43 -9.81 -14.23
CA ASN A 147 -5.20 -9.22 -12.92
C ASN A 147 -5.63 -7.74 -12.87
N LYS A 148 -5.23 -6.93 -13.85
CA LYS A 148 -5.62 -5.52 -13.97
C LYS A 148 -7.11 -5.33 -14.25
N SER A 149 -7.73 -6.25 -14.99
CA SER A 149 -9.17 -6.24 -15.20
C SER A 149 -9.92 -6.48 -13.89
N ALA A 150 -9.46 -7.45 -13.08
CA ALA A 150 -10.00 -7.70 -11.75
C ALA A 150 -9.80 -6.50 -10.82
N MET A 151 -8.60 -5.90 -10.83
CA MET A 151 -8.30 -4.68 -10.06
C MET A 151 -9.26 -3.55 -10.41
N ASN A 152 -9.41 -3.23 -11.69
CA ASN A 152 -10.26 -2.13 -12.14
C ASN A 152 -11.74 -2.38 -11.80
N GLY A 153 -12.22 -3.61 -11.97
CA GLY A 153 -13.58 -4.00 -11.60
C GLY A 153 -13.84 -3.86 -10.10
N THR A 154 -12.88 -4.28 -9.28
CA THR A 154 -12.97 -4.17 -7.81
C THR A 154 -12.96 -2.71 -7.35
N ILE A 155 -12.05 -1.88 -7.88
CA ILE A 155 -11.98 -0.45 -7.57
C ILE A 155 -13.32 0.24 -7.91
N LEU A 156 -13.89 -0.07 -9.08
CA LEU A 156 -15.16 0.49 -9.49
C LEU A 156 -16.29 0.09 -8.50
N ALA A 157 -16.38 -1.21 -8.19
CA ALA A 157 -17.40 -1.72 -7.27
C ALA A 157 -17.28 -1.10 -5.87
N HIS A 158 -16.06 -1.03 -5.31
CA HIS A 158 -15.83 -0.45 -3.98
C HIS A 158 -16.12 1.07 -3.98
N THR A 159 -15.76 1.77 -5.05
CA THR A 159 -16.05 3.21 -5.20
C THR A 159 -17.56 3.46 -5.24
N ASP A 160 -18.31 2.68 -6.03
CA ASP A 160 -19.78 2.73 -6.07
C ASP A 160 -20.40 2.39 -4.70
N GLY A 161 -19.73 1.54 -3.92
CA GLY A 161 -20.07 1.22 -2.54
C GLY A 161 -19.69 2.31 -1.52
N ASN A 162 -19.25 3.50 -1.94
CA ASN A 162 -18.77 4.60 -1.07
C ASN A 162 -17.51 4.27 -0.25
N VAL A 163 -16.64 3.43 -0.80
CA VAL A 163 -15.27 3.24 -0.32
C VAL A 163 -14.35 4.04 -1.24
N PRO A 164 -13.81 5.19 -0.82
CA PRO A 164 -12.87 5.95 -1.62
C PRO A 164 -11.64 5.11 -1.95
N ASN A 165 -11.18 5.19 -3.19
CA ASN A 165 -9.97 4.53 -3.65
C ASN A 165 -8.93 5.57 -4.06
N LEU A 166 -7.71 5.41 -3.56
CA LEU A 166 -6.50 6.08 -4.05
C LEU A 166 -5.69 5.05 -4.85
N MET A 167 -4.94 5.53 -5.83
CA MET A 167 -4.06 4.67 -6.61
C MET A 167 -2.64 5.24 -6.60
N VAL A 168 -1.68 4.40 -6.27
CA VAL A 168 -0.25 4.67 -6.36
C VAL A 168 0.31 3.81 -7.49
N ASN A 169 0.64 4.44 -8.60
CA ASN A 169 1.22 3.76 -9.75
C ASN A 169 2.73 3.68 -9.62
N VAL A 170 3.26 2.48 -9.74
CA VAL A 170 4.68 2.18 -9.73
C VAL A 170 5.05 1.64 -11.11
N PRO A 171 5.98 2.28 -11.86
CA PRO A 171 6.24 1.91 -13.25
C PRO A 171 6.65 0.47 -13.45
N GLU A 172 7.55 -0.04 -12.61
CA GLU A 172 8.06 -1.42 -12.66
C GLU A 172 8.39 -1.90 -11.24
N GLN A 173 8.35 -3.20 -11.01
CA GLN A 173 8.79 -3.79 -9.75
C GLN A 173 10.31 -4.07 -9.81
N ASN A 174 11.09 -3.08 -9.42
CA ASN A 174 12.54 -3.19 -9.29
C ASN A 174 13.05 -2.39 -8.10
N GLU A 175 14.32 -2.54 -7.77
CA GLU A 175 14.93 -1.91 -6.59
C GLU A 175 14.86 -0.38 -6.64
N PHE A 176 14.99 0.23 -7.83
CA PHE A 176 14.93 1.68 -7.96
C PHE A 176 13.54 2.21 -7.58
N TYR A 177 12.48 1.69 -8.19
CA TYR A 177 11.12 2.14 -7.88
C TYR A 177 10.67 1.74 -6.47
N LEU A 178 11.18 0.63 -5.95
CA LEU A 178 10.94 0.26 -4.55
C LEU A 178 11.60 1.29 -3.60
N GLY A 179 12.80 1.76 -3.91
CA GLY A 179 13.47 2.83 -3.18
C GLY A 179 12.70 4.15 -3.21
N GLU A 180 12.19 4.55 -4.39
CA GLU A 180 11.31 5.74 -4.53
C GLU A 180 10.04 5.60 -3.69
N LEU A 181 9.41 4.41 -3.74
CA LEU A 181 8.16 4.12 -3.04
C LEU A 181 8.34 4.18 -1.51
N PHE A 182 9.42 3.59 -0.99
CA PHE A 182 9.75 3.67 0.43
C PHE A 182 9.92 5.12 0.87
N TYR A 183 10.72 5.91 0.16
CA TYR A 183 10.92 7.30 0.52
C TYR A 183 9.63 8.12 0.46
N MET A 184 8.83 7.92 -0.59
CA MET A 184 7.54 8.58 -0.74
C MET A 184 6.64 8.33 0.47
N TYR A 185 6.48 7.07 0.89
CA TYR A 185 5.64 6.73 2.04
C TYR A 185 6.21 7.19 3.37
N GLU A 186 7.52 7.09 3.59
CA GLU A 186 8.18 7.61 4.81
C GLU A 186 8.00 9.11 4.94
N PHE A 187 8.21 9.84 3.86
CA PHE A 187 8.01 11.29 3.83
C PHE A 187 6.54 11.66 4.05
N ALA A 188 5.63 11.00 3.33
CA ALA A 188 4.18 11.19 3.48
C ALA A 188 3.70 10.90 4.91
N CYS A 189 4.25 9.85 5.54
CA CYS A 189 3.94 9.49 6.92
C CYS A 189 4.37 10.59 7.90
N GLY A 190 5.57 11.14 7.73
CA GLY A 190 6.04 12.27 8.52
C GLY A 190 5.14 13.50 8.39
N VAL A 191 4.79 13.87 7.15
CA VAL A 191 3.88 14.99 6.86
C VAL A 191 2.49 14.74 7.45
N SER A 192 1.94 13.55 7.25
CA SER A 192 0.62 13.15 7.75
C SER A 192 0.55 13.20 9.28
N GLY A 193 1.59 12.70 9.98
CA GLY A 193 1.69 12.79 11.42
C GLY A 193 1.68 14.23 11.94
N TYR A 194 2.38 15.14 11.28
CA TYR A 194 2.34 16.56 11.63
C TYR A 194 0.97 17.20 11.38
N ILE A 195 0.31 16.87 10.26
CA ILE A 195 -1.07 17.36 9.98
C ILE A 195 -2.05 16.82 11.05
N LEU A 196 -1.86 15.59 11.51
CA LEU A 196 -2.63 14.96 12.57
C LEU A 196 -2.35 15.56 13.94
N GLY A 197 -1.23 16.26 14.10
CA GLY A 197 -0.77 16.88 15.35
C GLY A 197 -0.20 15.86 16.33
N VAL A 198 0.57 14.89 15.83
CA VAL A 198 1.35 13.94 16.63
C VAL A 198 2.83 14.02 16.25
N ASN A 199 3.72 13.56 17.14
CA ASN A 199 5.13 13.38 16.78
C ASN A 199 5.32 12.02 16.08
N PRO A 200 5.61 11.96 14.76
CA PRO A 200 5.74 10.68 14.05
C PRO A 200 7.03 9.92 14.38
N PHE A 201 7.99 10.53 15.11
CA PHE A 201 9.33 9.99 15.32
C PHE A 201 9.58 9.39 16.71
N ASN A 202 8.57 9.25 17.56
CA ASN A 202 8.67 8.57 18.85
C ASN A 202 7.66 7.43 18.96
N GLN A 203 7.81 6.55 19.94
CA GLN A 203 6.97 5.36 20.13
C GLN A 203 6.54 5.18 21.59
N PRO A 204 5.81 6.14 22.19
CA PRO A 204 5.48 6.09 23.62
C PRO A 204 4.59 4.89 24.01
N GLY A 205 3.80 4.36 23.08
CA GLY A 205 2.99 3.16 23.27
C GLY A 205 3.85 1.90 23.39
N VAL A 206 4.81 1.72 22.50
CA VAL A 206 5.75 0.59 22.53
C VAL A 206 6.61 0.62 23.79
N GLU A 207 7.07 1.80 24.22
CA GLU A 207 7.82 1.96 25.47
C GLU A 207 7.00 1.52 26.69
N LYS A 208 5.69 1.81 26.75
CA LYS A 208 4.80 1.37 27.82
C LYS A 208 4.64 -0.14 27.83
N ILE A 209 4.47 -0.77 26.68
CA ILE A 209 4.37 -2.23 26.52
C ILE A 209 5.68 -2.89 27.01
N GLY A 210 6.84 -2.37 26.60
CA GLY A 210 8.13 -2.86 27.04
C GLY A 210 8.32 -2.79 28.57
N ARG A 211 7.90 -1.69 29.20
CA ARG A 211 7.95 -1.54 30.66
C ARG A 211 7.02 -2.49 31.39
N ALA A 212 5.80 -2.75 30.84
CA ALA A 212 4.86 -3.70 31.42
C ALA A 212 5.41 -5.13 31.36
N SER A 213 5.96 -5.56 30.20
CA SER A 213 6.54 -6.90 30.06
C SER A 213 7.76 -7.14 30.97
N CYS A 214 8.50 -6.10 31.34
CA CYS A 214 9.58 -6.20 32.32
C CYS A 214 9.08 -6.37 33.76
N ARG A 215 7.87 -5.89 34.09
CA ARG A 215 7.30 -6.03 35.43
C ARG A 215 6.71 -7.42 35.69
N GLU A 216 6.26 -8.12 34.65
CA GLU A 216 5.72 -9.49 34.78
C GLU A 216 6.79 -10.58 34.86
N ARG A 217 8.07 -10.22 34.71
CA ARG A 217 9.21 -11.15 34.81
C ARG A 217 9.79 -11.28 36.22
N VAL A 218 9.05 -10.84 37.26
CA VAL A 218 9.45 -10.99 38.67
C VAL A 218 8.67 -12.11 39.30
#